data_6fed0ca1ec3b76d8ca37928e8423c5ca
#
_entry.id   6fed0ca1ec3b76d8ca37928e8423c5ca
#
_cell.length_a   1.000
_cell.length_b   1.000
_cell.length_c   1.000
_cell.angle_alpha   90.00
_cell.angle_beta   90.00
_cell.angle_gamma   90.00
#
_symmetry.space_group_name_H-M   'P 1'
#
loop_
_entity.id
_entity.type
_entity.pdbx_description
1 polymer ?
#
loop_
_entity_poly.entity_id
_entity_poly.type
_entity_poly.pdbx_seq_one_letter_code
_entity_poly.pdbx_strand_id
1 'polypeptide(L)'
;MVGADVRPEVPTADGRIDMVLYTKTSIYVLELKYEQDANVAMQQIDHKDYTAAFAEDGRKVYKVGINFSADRRSIDSWSVTPC
;
A
#
# COMPACT_ATOMS: atom_id res chain seq x y z
N MET A 1 -0.10 20.09 12.36
CA MET A 1 -0.13 19.43 11.07
C MET A 1 0.82 18.24 11.02
N VAL A 2 0.34 17.13 10.61
CA VAL A 2 1.20 15.95 10.47
C VAL A 2 1.94 16.00 9.16
N GLY A 3 3.19 15.59 9.14
CA GLY A 3 4.00 15.58 7.93
C GLY A 3 3.73 14.40 7.03
N ALA A 4 2.46 14.23 6.62
CA ALA A 4 2.06 13.13 5.75
C ALA A 4 1.46 13.66 4.46
N ASP A 5 1.84 13.03 3.34
CA ASP A 5 1.32 13.35 2.02
C ASP A 5 0.74 12.08 1.42
N VAL A 6 -0.52 12.12 1.02
CA VAL A 6 -1.24 10.98 0.48
C VAL A 6 -1.39 11.13 -1.02
N ARG A 7 -0.95 10.13 -1.79
CA ARG A 7 -1.03 10.11 -3.24
C ARG A 7 -1.85 8.91 -3.69
N PRO A 8 -3.08 9.11 -4.18
CA PRO A 8 -3.88 8.01 -4.72
C PRO A 8 -3.47 7.71 -6.16
N GLU A 9 -3.67 6.47 -6.57
CA GLU A 9 -3.50 6.02 -7.95
C GLU A 9 -2.16 6.38 -8.56
N VAL A 10 -1.07 6.00 -7.87
CA VAL A 10 0.29 6.27 -8.34
C VAL A 10 0.66 5.29 -9.45
N PRO A 11 0.96 5.76 -10.68
CA PRO A 11 1.33 4.87 -11.78
C PRO A 11 2.75 4.31 -11.59
N THR A 12 2.92 3.07 -12.02
CA THR A 12 4.23 2.40 -12.05
C THR A 12 4.40 1.69 -13.39
N ALA A 13 5.57 1.12 -13.61
CA ALA A 13 5.85 0.37 -14.83
C ALA A 13 4.91 -0.82 -15.02
N ASP A 14 4.49 -1.46 -13.91
CA ASP A 14 3.68 -2.68 -13.94
C ASP A 14 2.20 -2.46 -13.64
N GLY A 15 1.77 -1.20 -13.54
CA GLY A 15 0.38 -0.91 -13.25
C GLY A 15 0.22 0.32 -12.37
N ARG A 16 -0.72 0.27 -11.44
CA ARG A 16 -1.03 1.38 -10.54
C ARG A 16 -1.08 0.92 -9.10
N ILE A 17 -0.47 1.72 -8.22
CA ILE A 17 -0.60 1.53 -6.78
C ILE A 17 -1.87 2.27 -6.35
N ASP A 18 -2.73 1.63 -5.56
CA ASP A 18 -3.97 2.25 -5.14
C ASP A 18 -3.75 3.53 -4.32
N MET A 19 -2.75 3.50 -3.45
CA MET A 19 -2.43 4.66 -2.62
C MET A 19 -0.99 4.58 -2.13
N VAL A 20 -0.32 5.72 -2.05
CA VAL A 20 0.99 5.84 -1.42
C VAL A 20 0.91 6.92 -0.36
N LEU A 21 1.34 6.60 0.84
CA LEU A 21 1.40 7.54 1.95
C LEU A 21 2.88 7.86 2.22
N TYR A 22 3.22 9.13 2.10
CA TYR A 22 4.58 9.61 2.39
C TYR A 22 4.61 10.28 3.75
N THR A 23 5.49 9.82 4.60
CA THR A 23 5.81 10.53 5.84
C THR A 23 7.24 11.03 5.76
N LYS A 24 7.67 11.75 6.80
CA LYS A 24 9.03 12.30 6.83
C LYS A 24 10.10 11.20 6.76
N THR A 25 9.83 10.04 7.34
CA THR A 25 10.82 8.96 7.49
C THR A 25 10.44 7.68 6.77
N SER A 26 9.22 7.57 6.26
CA SER A 26 8.70 6.30 5.73
C SER A 26 7.78 6.52 4.54
N ILE A 27 7.68 5.47 3.71
CA ILE A 27 6.76 5.42 2.59
C ILE A 27 5.92 4.15 2.77
N TYR A 28 4.59 4.30 2.68
CA TYR A 28 3.67 3.18 2.78
C TYR A 28 2.99 2.97 1.43
N VAL A 29 3.16 1.78 0.87
CA VAL A 29 2.53 1.37 -0.39
C VAL A 29 1.31 0.54 -0.04
N LEU A 30 0.12 1.05 -0.38
CA LEU A 30 -1.15 0.44 0.00
C LEU A 30 -1.85 -0.18 -1.19
N GLU A 31 -2.37 -1.38 -0.99
CA GLU A 31 -3.25 -2.06 -1.94
C GLU A 31 -4.56 -2.38 -1.24
N LEU A 32 -5.67 -2.01 -1.87
CA LEU A 32 -7.01 -2.14 -1.30
C LEU A 32 -7.79 -3.23 -2.01
N LYS A 33 -8.43 -4.10 -1.25
CA LYS A 33 -9.29 -5.17 -1.77
C LYS A 33 -10.63 -5.18 -1.06
N TYR A 34 -11.63 -5.74 -1.73
CA TYR A 34 -12.96 -5.92 -1.19
C TYR A 34 -13.27 -7.40 -1.10
N GLU A 35 -13.81 -7.82 0.03
CA GLU A 35 -14.28 -9.19 0.24
C GLU A 35 -13.21 -10.24 -0.04
N GLN A 36 -11.96 -9.88 0.24
CA GLN A 36 -10.82 -10.77 0.07
C GLN A 36 -9.97 -10.71 1.34
N ASP A 37 -8.91 -11.49 1.37
CA ASP A 37 -7.95 -11.48 2.46
C ASP A 37 -6.92 -10.35 2.23
N ALA A 38 -6.49 -9.70 3.30
CA ALA A 38 -5.41 -8.71 3.20
C ALA A 38 -4.13 -9.30 2.60
N ASN A 39 -3.91 -10.60 2.75
CA ASN A 39 -2.78 -11.28 2.13
C ASN A 39 -2.84 -11.28 0.61
N VAL A 40 -4.03 -11.26 0.03
CA VAL A 40 -4.18 -11.15 -1.43
C VAL A 40 -3.68 -9.80 -1.92
N ALA A 41 -4.01 -8.73 -1.18
CA ALA A 41 -3.50 -7.40 -1.49
C ALA A 41 -1.97 -7.35 -1.37
N MET A 42 -1.42 -7.97 -0.33
CA MET A 42 0.02 -8.02 -0.11
C MET A 42 0.73 -8.76 -1.24
N GLN A 43 0.15 -9.88 -1.70
CA GLN A 43 0.69 -10.64 -2.82
C GLN A 43 0.71 -9.82 -4.10
N GLN A 44 -0.28 -8.97 -4.31
CA GLN A 44 -0.32 -8.11 -5.48
C GLN A 44 0.83 -7.11 -5.46
N ILE A 45 1.13 -6.52 -4.31
CA ILE A 45 2.27 -5.60 -4.16
C ILE A 45 3.56 -6.34 -4.52
N ASP A 46 3.75 -7.54 -3.99
CA ASP A 46 4.95 -8.34 -4.24
C ASP A 46 5.06 -8.74 -5.72
N HIS A 47 3.97 -9.21 -6.30
CA HIS A 47 3.95 -9.68 -7.69
C HIS A 47 4.27 -8.56 -8.68
N LYS A 48 3.77 -7.37 -8.43
CA LYS A 48 3.97 -6.22 -9.31
C LYS A 48 5.19 -5.38 -8.93
N ASP A 49 5.86 -5.74 -7.85
CA ASP A 49 7.06 -5.08 -7.38
C ASP A 49 6.90 -3.56 -7.27
N TYR A 50 5.76 -3.14 -6.72
CA TYR A 50 5.45 -1.72 -6.60
C TYR A 50 6.48 -0.95 -5.78
N THR A 51 7.12 -1.62 -4.83
CA THR A 51 8.07 -0.97 -3.93
C THR A 51 9.39 -0.60 -4.63
N ALA A 52 9.68 -1.21 -5.78
CA ALA A 52 10.89 -0.90 -6.53
C ALA A 52 10.97 0.57 -6.94
N ALA A 53 9.82 1.20 -7.16
CA ALA A 53 9.76 2.61 -7.53
C ALA A 53 10.32 3.55 -6.46
N PHE A 54 10.46 3.09 -5.22
CA PHE A 54 10.90 3.90 -4.09
C PHE A 54 12.28 3.48 -3.55
N ALA A 55 12.95 2.56 -4.24
CA ALA A 55 14.20 1.98 -3.74
C ALA A 55 15.30 3.00 -3.50
N GLU A 56 15.33 4.09 -4.26
CA GLU A 56 16.37 5.11 -4.17
C GLU A 56 15.97 6.32 -3.31
N ASP A 57 14.79 6.32 -2.74
CA ASP A 57 14.30 7.45 -1.95
C ASP A 57 15.04 7.62 -0.63
N GLY A 58 15.48 6.53 -0.03
CA GLY A 58 16.21 6.54 1.24
C GLY A 58 15.34 6.39 2.46
N ARG A 59 14.02 6.58 2.35
CA ARG A 59 13.09 6.34 3.44
C ARG A 59 12.79 4.85 3.56
N LYS A 60 12.31 4.46 4.74
CA LYS A 60 11.84 3.08 4.92
C LYS A 60 10.55 2.88 4.14
N VAL A 61 10.44 1.76 3.43
CA VAL A 61 9.27 1.44 2.61
C VAL A 61 8.53 0.27 3.25
N TYR A 62 7.22 0.41 3.40
CA TYR A 62 6.35 -0.62 3.95
C TYR A 62 5.27 -0.99 2.96
N LYS A 63 4.96 -2.28 2.89
CA LYS A 63 3.84 -2.80 2.11
C LYS A 63 2.63 -2.92 3.02
N VAL A 64 1.48 -2.40 2.58
CA VAL A 64 0.24 -2.45 3.37
C VAL A 64 -0.87 -3.02 2.51
N GLY A 65 -1.37 -4.19 2.89
CA GLY A 65 -2.55 -4.79 2.27
C GLY A 65 -3.76 -4.56 3.17
N ILE A 66 -4.84 -4.06 2.60
CA ILE A 66 -6.06 -3.77 3.34
C ILE A 66 -7.24 -4.44 2.64
N ASN A 67 -8.05 -5.15 3.41
CA ASN A 67 -9.29 -5.74 2.92
C ASN A 67 -10.49 -5.06 3.57
N PHE A 68 -11.42 -4.60 2.75
CA PHE A 68 -12.68 -4.01 3.21
C PHE A 68 -13.78 -5.04 3.16
N SER A 69 -14.65 -5.03 4.18
CA SER A 69 -15.88 -5.79 4.19
C SER A 69 -17.04 -4.89 3.79
N ALA A 70 -17.75 -5.25 2.72
CA ALA A 70 -18.91 -4.50 2.27
C ALA A 70 -20.05 -4.57 3.29
N ASP A 71 -20.20 -5.71 3.95
CA ASP A 71 -21.25 -5.90 4.95
C ASP A 71 -21.05 -5.00 6.16
N ARG A 72 -19.82 -4.82 6.57
CA ARG A 72 -19.48 -4.00 7.75
C ARG A 72 -19.20 -2.57 7.40
N ARG A 73 -19.01 -2.26 6.12
CA ARG A 73 -18.60 -0.96 5.61
C ARG A 73 -17.34 -0.46 6.32
N SER A 74 -16.42 -1.36 6.58
CA SER A 74 -15.22 -1.06 7.33
C SER A 74 -14.06 -1.95 6.89
N ILE A 75 -12.89 -1.65 7.41
CA ILE A 75 -11.71 -2.48 7.22
C ILE A 75 -11.93 -3.80 7.98
N ASP A 76 -11.88 -4.91 7.25
CA ASP A 76 -12.02 -6.24 7.83
C ASP A 76 -10.68 -6.78 8.33
N SER A 77 -9.63 -6.60 7.52
CA SER A 77 -8.30 -7.05 7.89
C SER A 77 -7.25 -6.20 7.21
N TRP A 78 -6.05 -6.19 7.78
CA TRP A 78 -4.91 -5.53 7.15
C TRP A 78 -3.62 -6.27 7.51
N SER A 79 -2.59 -6.04 6.68
CA SER A 79 -1.26 -6.58 6.92
C SER A 79 -0.22 -5.53 6.55
N VAL A 80 0.81 -5.38 7.38
CA VAL A 80 1.90 -4.42 7.15
C VAL A 80 3.22 -5.18 7.23
N THR A 81 4.06 -5.01 6.21
CA THR A 81 5.36 -5.69 6.15
C THR A 81 6.43 -4.70 5.71
N PRO A 82 7.55 -4.58 6.42
CA PRO A 82 8.66 -3.76 5.96
C PRO A 82 9.32 -4.38 4.73
N CYS A 83 9.83 -3.52 3.87
CA CYS A 83 10.59 -3.93 2.69
C CYS A 83 12.07 -4.02 2.96
#